data_904f28e83061cd743d052d62c341c0a9
#
_entry.id   904f28e83061cd743d052d62c341c0a9
#
_cell.length_a   1.000
_cell.length_b   1.000
_cell.length_c   1.000
_cell.angle_alpha   90.00
_cell.angle_beta   90.00
_cell.angle_gamma   90.00
#
_symmetry.space_group_name_H-M   'P 1'
#
loop_
_entity.id
_entity.type
_entity.pdbx_description
1 polymer ?
#
loop_
_entity_poly.entity_id
_entity_poly.type
_entity_poly.pdbx_seq_one_letter_code
_entity_poly.pdbx_strand_id
1 'polypeptide(L)'
;MGVTNFDDYKDVFVVADTIDDVVHPVTYELIGQARRIAKELGQLVQVMLLGEHVQTEAEELVAHGADIVHVFESPLLKYYTTDGYTKVLTDFFEDHKPNILLIGATNNGRDLAPRMSGRMQNGVVADCTILTVDTNEGLVEWTRPALGGNILAEIISPNHRPQMGSVRPNVFKKPERIADSWGRIQIEQFDLKPEDIRMKRLDFIPFSKDGYNIQEADIIVAGGRGMGSKENFDKLYELADAIGGVVGATRPLVEKGWIELPYQVGQTGKTVSPKLYLAFGISGAIQHVSGISGADTIVAINNDPNAEIFQHANYGIVGDCMEVLNDMLKHLK
;
A
#
# COMPACT_ATOMS: atom_id res chain seq x y z
N MET A 1 -28.51 9.08 16.35
CA MET A 1 -29.17 7.81 16.68
C MET A 1 -28.57 6.80 15.73
N GLY A 2 -27.85 5.79 16.22
CA GLY A 2 -27.23 4.78 15.35
C GLY A 2 -28.32 3.96 14.65
N VAL A 3 -28.05 3.61 13.39
CA VAL A 3 -28.87 2.62 12.67
C VAL A 3 -28.74 1.32 13.44
N THR A 4 -29.83 0.77 13.93
CA THR A 4 -29.85 -0.45 14.74
C THR A 4 -30.02 -1.72 13.93
N ASN A 5 -30.31 -1.60 12.62
CA ASN A 5 -30.44 -2.73 11.72
C ASN A 5 -29.51 -2.52 10.50
N PHE A 6 -28.59 -3.48 10.28
CA PHE A 6 -27.63 -3.50 9.19
C PHE A 6 -27.92 -4.57 8.14
N ASP A 7 -29.09 -5.19 8.15
CA ASP A 7 -29.45 -6.30 7.24
C ASP A 7 -29.40 -5.91 5.77
N ASP A 8 -29.59 -4.62 5.47
CA ASP A 8 -29.51 -4.08 4.11
C ASP A 8 -28.05 -3.88 3.63
N TYR A 9 -27.09 -3.83 4.57
CA TYR A 9 -25.68 -3.60 4.25
C TYR A 9 -24.99 -4.93 3.93
N LYS A 10 -24.49 -5.05 2.72
CA LYS A 10 -23.91 -6.30 2.20
C LYS A 10 -22.65 -6.02 1.41
N ASP A 11 -21.87 -7.06 1.25
CA ASP A 11 -20.72 -7.17 0.38
C ASP A 11 -19.50 -6.36 0.86
N VAL A 12 -18.35 -6.80 0.38
CA VAL A 12 -17.06 -6.20 0.65
C VAL A 12 -16.65 -5.38 -0.56
N PHE A 13 -16.57 -4.09 -0.35
CA PHE A 13 -16.24 -3.12 -1.40
C PHE A 13 -14.76 -2.72 -1.31
N VAL A 14 -14.12 -2.60 -2.46
CA VAL A 14 -12.76 -2.12 -2.63
C VAL A 14 -12.77 -0.89 -3.54
N VAL A 15 -12.17 0.20 -3.11
CA VAL A 15 -11.90 1.33 -4.00
C VAL A 15 -10.57 1.09 -4.70
N ALA A 16 -10.60 0.95 -6.02
CA ALA A 16 -9.38 0.88 -6.81
C ALA A 16 -8.67 2.23 -6.79
N ASP A 17 -7.39 2.23 -6.44
CA ASP A 17 -6.54 3.40 -6.59
C ASP A 17 -5.96 3.39 -8.00
N THR A 18 -6.14 4.48 -8.74
CA THR A 18 -5.66 4.63 -10.11
C THR A 18 -4.75 5.84 -10.22
N ILE A 19 -3.69 5.70 -11.00
CA ILE A 19 -2.77 6.78 -11.37
C ILE A 19 -2.64 6.76 -12.90
N ASP A 20 -3.06 7.85 -13.55
CA ASP A 20 -3.06 7.97 -15.00
C ASP A 20 -3.74 6.75 -15.70
N ASP A 21 -4.94 6.40 -15.20
CA ASP A 21 -5.79 5.27 -15.62
C ASP A 21 -5.20 3.86 -15.38
N VAL A 22 -4.04 3.73 -14.74
CA VAL A 22 -3.43 2.45 -14.35
C VAL A 22 -3.75 2.11 -12.89
N VAL A 23 -4.17 0.88 -12.64
CA VAL A 23 -4.50 0.39 -11.29
C VAL A 23 -3.24 0.20 -10.45
N HIS A 24 -3.19 0.84 -9.29
CA HIS A 24 -2.10 0.70 -8.34
C HIS A 24 -2.07 -0.72 -7.70
N PRO A 25 -0.88 -1.33 -7.51
CA PRO A 25 -0.72 -2.69 -6.98
C PRO A 25 -1.49 -2.98 -5.68
N VAL A 26 -1.61 -2.00 -4.77
CA VAL A 26 -2.37 -2.16 -3.53
C VAL A 26 -3.82 -2.60 -3.74
N THR A 27 -4.44 -2.21 -4.85
CA THR A 27 -5.81 -2.61 -5.18
C THR A 27 -5.94 -4.13 -5.26
N TYR A 28 -4.97 -4.79 -5.87
CA TYR A 28 -4.96 -6.26 -5.97
C TYR A 28 -4.77 -6.93 -4.61
N GLU A 29 -3.91 -6.37 -3.74
CA GLU A 29 -3.75 -6.83 -2.36
C GLU A 29 -5.10 -6.76 -1.62
N LEU A 30 -5.83 -5.63 -1.78
CA LEU A 30 -7.14 -5.42 -1.17
C LEU A 30 -8.19 -6.39 -1.70
N ILE A 31 -8.20 -6.69 -3.00
CA ILE A 31 -9.10 -7.69 -3.59
C ILE A 31 -8.84 -9.07 -2.95
N GLY A 32 -7.57 -9.45 -2.75
CA GLY A 32 -7.21 -10.68 -2.05
C GLY A 32 -7.77 -10.74 -0.63
N GLN A 33 -7.65 -9.67 0.14
CA GLN A 33 -8.23 -9.59 1.48
C GLN A 33 -9.76 -9.53 1.47
N ALA A 34 -10.34 -8.75 0.56
CA ALA A 34 -11.79 -8.69 0.37
C ALA A 34 -12.36 -10.08 0.06
N ARG A 35 -11.69 -10.86 -0.80
CA ARG A 35 -12.09 -12.23 -1.14
C ARG A 35 -12.08 -13.18 0.06
N ARG A 36 -11.05 -13.07 0.91
CA ARG A 36 -10.98 -13.84 2.16
C ARG A 36 -12.13 -13.47 3.10
N ILE A 37 -12.33 -12.19 3.35
CA ILE A 37 -13.39 -11.67 4.23
C ILE A 37 -14.78 -12.04 3.68
N ALA A 38 -15.01 -11.81 2.39
CA ALA A 38 -16.28 -12.12 1.73
C ALA A 38 -16.63 -13.60 1.81
N LYS A 39 -15.63 -14.49 1.64
CA LYS A 39 -15.81 -15.95 1.80
C LYS A 39 -16.25 -16.32 3.22
N GLU A 40 -15.65 -15.72 4.25
CA GLU A 40 -15.98 -15.98 5.65
C GLU A 40 -17.40 -15.49 6.00
N LEU A 41 -17.86 -14.40 5.37
CA LEU A 41 -19.16 -13.77 5.62
C LEU A 41 -20.26 -14.22 4.63
N GLY A 42 -19.95 -15.02 3.61
CA GLY A 42 -20.91 -15.40 2.56
C GLY A 42 -21.35 -14.21 1.69
N GLN A 43 -20.43 -13.27 1.42
CA GLN A 43 -20.67 -12.03 0.69
C GLN A 43 -19.87 -11.99 -0.63
N LEU A 44 -20.14 -11.00 -1.47
CA LEU A 44 -19.44 -10.75 -2.73
C LEU A 44 -18.32 -9.71 -2.56
N VAL A 45 -17.37 -9.72 -3.49
CA VAL A 45 -16.35 -8.69 -3.64
C VAL A 45 -16.74 -7.76 -4.77
N GLN A 46 -16.94 -6.48 -4.45
CA GLN A 46 -17.28 -5.45 -5.41
C GLN A 46 -16.16 -4.39 -5.48
N VAL A 47 -15.71 -4.05 -6.67
CA VAL A 47 -14.60 -3.11 -6.88
C VAL A 47 -15.10 -1.86 -7.59
N MET A 48 -14.78 -0.69 -7.02
CA MET A 48 -15.07 0.63 -7.60
C MET A 48 -13.88 1.09 -8.41
N LEU A 49 -14.01 1.23 -9.71
CA LEU A 49 -12.96 1.64 -10.63
C LEU A 49 -13.31 2.99 -11.27
N LEU A 50 -12.57 4.04 -10.94
CA LEU A 50 -12.81 5.41 -11.39
C LEU A 50 -11.65 5.90 -12.26
N GLY A 51 -11.95 6.61 -13.34
CA GLY A 51 -10.96 7.21 -14.25
C GLY A 51 -11.55 7.80 -15.51
N GLU A 52 -10.72 8.10 -16.50
CA GLU A 52 -11.16 8.57 -17.82
C GLU A 52 -11.31 7.42 -18.81
N HIS A 53 -10.35 6.47 -18.84
CA HIS A 53 -10.28 5.33 -19.76
C HIS A 53 -9.82 4.07 -19.03
N VAL A 54 -10.59 3.65 -18.04
CA VAL A 54 -10.20 2.55 -17.11
C VAL A 54 -10.89 1.23 -17.40
N GLN A 55 -11.78 1.17 -18.37
CA GLN A 55 -12.55 -0.05 -18.65
C GLN A 55 -11.67 -1.28 -18.95
N THR A 56 -10.51 -1.07 -19.57
CA THR A 56 -9.55 -2.15 -19.87
C THR A 56 -8.94 -2.77 -18.60
N GLU A 57 -8.84 -2.01 -17.52
CA GLU A 57 -8.33 -2.49 -16.24
C GLU A 57 -9.35 -3.38 -15.50
N ALA A 58 -10.65 -3.26 -15.84
CA ALA A 58 -11.70 -3.98 -15.15
C ALA A 58 -11.58 -5.51 -15.30
N GLU A 59 -11.12 -6.00 -16.43
CA GLU A 59 -10.89 -7.44 -16.67
C GLU A 59 -9.80 -8.00 -15.77
N GLU A 60 -8.73 -7.24 -15.53
CA GLU A 60 -7.67 -7.64 -14.62
C GLU A 60 -8.14 -7.66 -13.16
N LEU A 61 -9.02 -6.75 -12.75
CA LEU A 61 -9.61 -6.76 -11.42
C LEU A 61 -10.50 -8.00 -11.21
N VAL A 62 -11.28 -8.39 -12.21
CA VAL A 62 -12.05 -9.64 -12.21
C VAL A 62 -11.10 -10.84 -12.13
N ALA A 63 -10.04 -10.87 -12.94
CA ALA A 63 -9.06 -11.95 -12.94
C ALA A 63 -8.33 -12.13 -11.61
N HIS A 64 -8.30 -11.10 -10.74
CA HIS A 64 -7.72 -11.18 -9.41
C HIS A 64 -8.74 -11.42 -8.29
N GLY A 65 -10.03 -11.63 -8.63
CA GLY A 65 -11.05 -12.11 -7.70
C GLY A 65 -12.19 -11.15 -7.36
N ALA A 66 -12.40 -10.09 -8.14
CA ALA A 66 -13.61 -9.30 -8.03
C ALA A 66 -14.81 -10.06 -8.62
N ASP A 67 -15.93 -10.09 -7.89
CA ASP A 67 -17.19 -10.65 -8.40
C ASP A 67 -17.93 -9.64 -9.27
N ILE A 68 -17.83 -8.34 -8.92
CA ILE A 68 -18.42 -7.23 -9.69
C ILE A 68 -17.40 -6.09 -9.72
N VAL A 69 -17.17 -5.51 -10.90
CA VAL A 69 -16.39 -4.27 -11.07
C VAL A 69 -17.33 -3.19 -11.58
N HIS A 70 -17.54 -2.15 -10.80
CA HIS A 70 -18.29 -0.96 -11.16
C HIS A 70 -17.35 0.07 -11.76
N VAL A 71 -17.55 0.41 -13.02
CA VAL A 71 -16.70 1.31 -13.80
C VAL A 71 -17.37 2.67 -13.91
N PHE A 72 -16.68 3.70 -13.44
CA PHE A 72 -17.09 5.09 -13.48
C PHE A 72 -16.14 5.87 -14.39
N GLU A 73 -16.54 6.12 -15.64
CA GLU A 73 -15.70 6.83 -16.61
C GLU A 73 -16.20 8.25 -16.86
N SER A 74 -15.31 9.20 -16.70
CA SER A 74 -15.54 10.61 -17.03
C SER A 74 -14.21 11.36 -17.23
N PRO A 75 -14.12 12.31 -18.17
CA PRO A 75 -12.98 13.23 -18.25
C PRO A 75 -12.72 14.00 -16.95
N LEU A 76 -13.75 14.16 -16.09
CA LEU A 76 -13.62 14.80 -14.78
C LEU A 76 -12.95 13.90 -13.73
N LEU A 77 -12.85 12.60 -14.00
CA LEU A 77 -12.18 11.61 -13.14
C LEU A 77 -10.77 11.25 -13.63
N LYS A 78 -10.30 11.84 -14.73
CA LYS A 78 -8.96 11.61 -15.29
C LYS A 78 -7.85 11.71 -14.25
N TYR A 79 -7.94 12.70 -13.40
CA TYR A 79 -7.02 12.88 -12.29
C TYR A 79 -7.78 12.80 -10.99
N TYR A 80 -7.14 12.18 -10.01
CA TYR A 80 -7.70 12.13 -8.67
C TYR A 80 -7.98 13.56 -8.16
N THR A 81 -9.20 13.78 -7.70
CA THR A 81 -9.61 14.94 -6.92
C THR A 81 -10.47 14.45 -5.75
N THR A 82 -10.20 14.97 -4.56
CA THR A 82 -10.94 14.59 -3.34
C THR A 82 -12.45 14.79 -3.51
N ASP A 83 -12.86 15.91 -4.09
CA ASP A 83 -14.28 16.25 -4.24
C ASP A 83 -14.98 15.32 -5.24
N GLY A 84 -14.38 15.10 -6.43
CA GLY A 84 -14.98 14.29 -7.49
C GLY A 84 -15.12 12.82 -7.08
N TYR A 85 -14.04 12.22 -6.59
CA TYR A 85 -14.04 10.83 -6.15
C TYR A 85 -14.98 10.61 -4.94
N THR A 86 -14.94 11.51 -3.95
CA THR A 86 -15.84 11.42 -2.80
C THR A 86 -17.29 11.50 -3.22
N LYS A 87 -17.66 12.43 -4.12
CA LYS A 87 -19.05 12.58 -4.57
C LYS A 87 -19.54 11.30 -5.25
N VAL A 88 -18.84 10.83 -6.28
CA VAL A 88 -19.24 9.64 -7.04
C VAL A 88 -19.39 8.43 -6.13
N LEU A 89 -18.39 8.16 -5.30
CA LEU A 89 -18.41 6.97 -4.43
C LEU A 89 -19.48 7.06 -3.34
N THR A 90 -19.63 8.20 -2.66
CA THR A 90 -20.61 8.29 -1.58
C THR A 90 -22.05 8.30 -2.11
N ASP A 91 -22.30 8.95 -3.24
CA ASP A 91 -23.63 8.93 -3.88
C ASP A 91 -24.00 7.48 -4.29
N PHE A 92 -23.03 6.73 -4.84
CA PHE A 92 -23.23 5.31 -5.18
C PHE A 92 -23.48 4.43 -3.94
N PHE A 93 -22.77 4.67 -2.84
CA PHE A 93 -22.92 3.87 -1.61
C PHE A 93 -24.20 4.16 -0.83
N GLU A 94 -24.87 5.28 -1.05
CA GLU A 94 -26.20 5.53 -0.48
C GLU A 94 -27.23 4.49 -0.94
N ASP A 95 -27.14 4.07 -2.21
CA ASP A 95 -28.04 3.07 -2.79
C ASP A 95 -27.56 1.63 -2.56
N HIS A 96 -26.24 1.39 -2.63
CA HIS A 96 -25.65 0.05 -2.62
C HIS A 96 -25.30 -0.47 -1.22
N LYS A 97 -25.26 0.38 -0.21
CA LYS A 97 -25.11 0.06 1.22
C LYS A 97 -24.01 -0.98 1.50
N PRO A 98 -22.73 -0.66 1.26
CA PRO A 98 -21.64 -1.59 1.53
C PRO A 98 -21.56 -1.97 3.02
N ASN A 99 -21.32 -3.25 3.31
CA ASN A 99 -21.05 -3.71 4.68
C ASN A 99 -19.61 -3.33 5.11
N ILE A 100 -18.65 -3.59 4.22
CA ILE A 100 -17.22 -3.35 4.47
C ILE A 100 -16.65 -2.54 3.30
N LEU A 101 -15.78 -1.58 3.59
CA LEU A 101 -15.11 -0.76 2.58
C LEU A 101 -13.60 -0.71 2.83
N LEU A 102 -12.84 -1.24 1.87
CA LEU A 102 -11.39 -1.26 1.87
C LEU A 102 -10.83 -0.20 0.92
N ILE A 103 -9.87 0.58 1.39
CA ILE A 103 -9.17 1.62 0.61
C ILE A 103 -7.67 1.43 0.81
N GLY A 104 -6.84 1.58 -0.23
CA GLY A 104 -5.38 1.58 -0.09
C GLY A 104 -4.89 2.82 0.68
N ALA A 105 -3.98 2.68 1.62
CA ALA A 105 -3.39 3.83 2.33
C ALA A 105 -2.26 4.48 1.51
N THR A 106 -2.49 4.68 0.22
CA THR A 106 -1.69 5.50 -0.68
C THR A 106 -1.89 7.00 -0.39
N ASN A 107 -1.20 7.87 -1.10
CA ASN A 107 -1.43 9.31 -0.95
C ASN A 107 -2.89 9.69 -1.25
N ASN A 108 -3.47 9.14 -2.33
CA ASN A 108 -4.87 9.38 -2.70
C ASN A 108 -5.82 8.79 -1.66
N GLY A 109 -5.60 7.54 -1.26
CA GLY A 109 -6.47 6.87 -0.31
C GLY A 109 -6.43 7.46 1.10
N ARG A 110 -5.29 7.99 1.54
CA ARG A 110 -5.15 8.71 2.83
C ARG A 110 -5.91 10.04 2.84
N ASP A 111 -6.10 10.64 1.68
CA ASP A 111 -6.93 11.85 1.51
C ASP A 111 -8.41 11.48 1.33
N LEU A 112 -8.72 10.48 0.52
CA LEU A 112 -10.07 10.06 0.18
C LEU A 112 -10.84 9.46 1.39
N ALA A 113 -10.23 8.51 2.10
CA ALA A 113 -10.89 7.75 3.15
C ALA A 113 -11.46 8.62 4.28
N PRO A 114 -10.73 9.57 4.88
CA PRO A 114 -11.30 10.45 5.91
C PRO A 114 -12.34 11.41 5.33
N ARG A 115 -12.22 11.81 4.07
CA ARG A 115 -13.22 12.68 3.42
C ARG A 115 -14.55 11.94 3.21
N MET A 116 -14.50 10.70 2.74
CA MET A 116 -15.67 9.84 2.64
C MET A 116 -16.30 9.56 4.01
N SER A 117 -15.47 9.20 5.00
CA SER A 117 -15.90 8.99 6.38
C SER A 117 -16.68 10.19 6.94
N GLY A 118 -16.17 11.40 6.74
CA GLY A 118 -16.85 12.63 7.15
C GLY A 118 -18.18 12.88 6.44
N ARG A 119 -18.28 12.57 5.12
CA ARG A 119 -19.51 12.73 4.35
C ARG A 119 -20.56 11.67 4.72
N MET A 120 -20.16 10.45 4.93
CA MET A 120 -21.02 9.32 5.32
C MET A 120 -21.32 9.29 6.83
N GLN A 121 -20.73 10.20 7.62
CA GLN A 121 -20.88 10.29 9.08
C GLN A 121 -20.57 8.97 9.81
N ASN A 122 -19.56 8.25 9.34
CA ASN A 122 -19.05 7.03 9.96
C ASN A 122 -17.57 7.17 10.35
N GLY A 123 -17.00 6.15 11.02
CA GLY A 123 -15.58 6.08 11.34
C GLY A 123 -14.76 5.45 10.24
N VAL A 124 -13.46 5.76 10.19
CA VAL A 124 -12.47 5.07 9.36
C VAL A 124 -11.24 4.71 10.18
N VAL A 125 -10.78 3.46 10.05
CA VAL A 125 -9.51 3.03 10.66
C VAL A 125 -8.40 3.22 9.63
N ALA A 126 -7.36 3.97 10.02
CA ALA A 126 -6.31 4.35 9.08
C ALA A 126 -5.06 3.48 9.20
N ASP A 127 -4.45 3.14 8.05
CA ASP A 127 -3.12 2.53 7.95
C ASP A 127 -3.02 1.13 8.61
N CYS A 128 -4.04 0.30 8.38
CA CYS A 128 -4.12 -1.05 8.91
C CYS A 128 -3.09 -1.97 8.27
N THR A 129 -2.63 -2.95 9.07
CA THR A 129 -1.63 -3.95 8.63
C THR A 129 -2.12 -5.39 8.80
N ILE A 130 -3.18 -5.61 9.59
CA ILE A 130 -3.81 -6.92 9.75
C ILE A 130 -5.34 -6.70 9.73
N LEU A 131 -6.05 -7.63 9.11
CA LEU A 131 -7.50 -7.68 9.07
C LEU A 131 -7.95 -9.07 9.51
N THR A 132 -8.81 -9.15 10.51
CA THR A 132 -9.46 -10.40 10.94
C THR A 132 -10.97 -10.21 10.94
N VAL A 133 -11.72 -11.29 11.01
CA VAL A 133 -13.18 -11.25 10.96
C VAL A 133 -13.76 -12.04 12.12
N ASP A 134 -14.58 -11.40 12.93
CA ASP A 134 -15.49 -12.12 13.81
C ASP A 134 -16.74 -12.52 13.00
N THR A 135 -16.82 -13.78 12.65
CA THR A 135 -17.92 -14.32 11.85
C THR A 135 -19.24 -14.42 12.63
N ASN A 136 -19.23 -14.38 13.95
CA ASN A 136 -20.45 -14.42 14.76
C ASN A 136 -21.17 -13.06 14.76
N GLU A 137 -20.39 -11.98 14.80
CA GLU A 137 -20.92 -10.63 14.82
C GLU A 137 -20.87 -9.95 13.43
N GLY A 138 -20.18 -10.54 12.46
CA GLY A 138 -19.97 -9.97 11.13
C GLY A 138 -19.10 -8.69 11.18
N LEU A 139 -18.17 -8.62 12.13
CA LEU A 139 -17.30 -7.48 12.34
C LEU A 139 -15.90 -7.74 11.81
N VAL A 140 -15.33 -6.70 11.20
CA VAL A 140 -13.90 -6.67 10.86
C VAL A 140 -13.14 -6.07 12.03
N GLU A 141 -12.10 -6.76 12.46
CA GLU A 141 -11.12 -6.32 13.43
C GLU A 141 -9.94 -5.72 12.65
N TRP A 142 -9.80 -4.41 12.77
CA TRP A 142 -8.78 -3.63 12.07
C TRP A 142 -7.57 -3.43 12.97
N THR A 143 -6.45 -4.08 12.66
CA THR A 143 -5.22 -3.92 13.46
C THR A 143 -4.27 -2.97 12.78
N ARG A 144 -3.77 -2.02 13.54
CA ARG A 144 -2.77 -1.05 13.06
C ARG A 144 -1.66 -0.81 14.09
N PRO A 145 -0.44 -0.51 13.65
CA PRO A 145 0.60 -0.02 14.55
C PRO A 145 0.22 1.34 15.18
N ALA A 146 0.44 1.46 16.48
CA ALA A 146 0.21 2.68 17.25
C ALA A 146 1.46 3.05 18.04
N LEU A 147 1.53 4.28 18.55
CA LEU A 147 2.60 4.79 19.42
C LEU A 147 4.02 4.45 18.92
N GLY A 148 4.31 4.75 17.67
CA GLY A 148 5.64 4.51 17.09
C GLY A 148 5.91 3.07 16.64
N GLY A 149 4.87 2.20 16.61
CA GLY A 149 4.97 0.82 16.14
C GLY A 149 5.17 -0.23 17.23
N ASN A 150 5.35 0.19 18.50
CA ASN A 150 5.59 -0.73 19.61
C ASN A 150 4.30 -1.39 20.15
N ILE A 151 3.14 -0.88 19.75
CA ILE A 151 1.82 -1.38 20.18
C ILE A 151 0.99 -1.57 18.92
N LEU A 152 0.21 -2.65 18.89
CA LEU A 152 -0.83 -2.88 17.91
C LEU A 152 -2.17 -2.49 18.54
N ALA A 153 -2.93 -1.63 17.87
CA ALA A 153 -4.29 -1.29 18.25
C ALA A 153 -5.25 -2.07 17.35
N GLU A 154 -6.15 -2.82 17.96
CA GLU A 154 -7.26 -3.50 17.31
C GLU A 154 -8.53 -2.64 17.48
N ILE A 155 -9.21 -2.39 16.39
CA ILE A 155 -10.35 -1.45 16.34
C ILE A 155 -11.50 -2.13 15.61
N ILE A 156 -12.71 -1.99 16.14
CA ILE A 156 -13.95 -2.49 15.53
C ILE A 156 -14.96 -1.35 15.35
N SER A 157 -15.89 -1.53 14.40
CA SER A 157 -16.97 -0.57 14.11
C SER A 157 -18.35 -1.24 14.23
N PRO A 158 -18.83 -1.55 15.45
CA PRO A 158 -20.07 -2.31 15.61
C PRO A 158 -21.34 -1.49 15.30
N ASN A 159 -21.29 -0.16 15.40
CA ASN A 159 -22.47 0.69 15.39
C ASN A 159 -22.67 1.49 14.09
N HIS A 160 -21.81 1.31 13.09
CA HIS A 160 -21.90 2.06 11.83
C HIS A 160 -21.55 1.16 10.64
N ARG A 161 -22.09 1.50 9.47
CA ARG A 161 -21.75 0.89 8.16
C ARG A 161 -21.52 1.97 7.12
N PRO A 162 -20.63 1.70 6.17
CA PRO A 162 -19.73 0.55 6.10
C PRO A 162 -18.72 0.54 7.25
N GLN A 163 -18.25 -0.67 7.62
CA GLN A 163 -17.02 -0.81 8.36
C GLN A 163 -15.88 -0.40 7.44
N MET A 164 -15.18 0.67 7.75
CA MET A 164 -14.30 1.33 6.79
C MET A 164 -12.86 1.42 7.30
N GLY A 165 -11.91 1.06 6.46
CA GLY A 165 -10.50 1.18 6.78
C GLY A 165 -9.60 1.38 5.57
N SER A 166 -8.50 2.09 5.79
CA SER A 166 -7.41 2.14 4.84
C SER A 166 -6.30 1.17 5.23
N VAL A 167 -5.74 0.48 4.24
CA VAL A 167 -4.75 -0.59 4.41
C VAL A 167 -3.42 -0.14 3.84
N ARG A 168 -2.36 -0.33 4.60
CA ARG A 168 -1.01 0.00 4.18
C ARG A 168 -0.60 -0.83 2.95
N PRO A 169 -0.07 -0.23 1.88
CA PRO A 169 0.48 -0.97 0.75
C PRO A 169 1.61 -1.92 1.15
N ASN A 170 1.76 -2.99 0.42
CA ASN A 170 2.81 -4.01 0.59
C ASN A 170 2.77 -4.76 1.94
N VAL A 171 1.61 -4.87 2.57
CA VAL A 171 1.43 -5.70 3.77
C VAL A 171 0.71 -7.01 3.49
N PHE A 172 0.01 -7.09 2.36
CA PHE A 172 -0.66 -8.31 1.93
C PHE A 172 -0.13 -8.78 0.57
N LYS A 173 -0.15 -10.09 0.35
CA LYS A 173 0.23 -10.64 -0.95
C LYS A 173 -0.86 -10.38 -1.99
N LYS A 174 -0.44 -9.96 -3.18
CA LYS A 174 -1.31 -9.91 -4.36
C LYS A 174 -1.76 -11.34 -4.68
N PRO A 175 -3.07 -11.59 -4.90
CA PRO A 175 -3.57 -12.90 -5.32
C PRO A 175 -3.03 -13.26 -6.72
N GLU A 176 -2.92 -14.57 -6.99
CA GLU A 176 -2.60 -15.04 -8.34
C GLU A 176 -3.75 -14.73 -9.30
N ARG A 177 -3.39 -14.50 -10.56
CA ARG A 177 -4.36 -14.29 -11.64
C ARG A 177 -5.07 -15.60 -11.96
N ILE A 178 -6.41 -15.57 -11.95
CA ILE A 178 -7.26 -16.70 -12.27
C ILE A 178 -7.64 -16.62 -13.76
N ALA A 179 -7.22 -17.58 -14.57
CA ALA A 179 -7.38 -17.54 -16.03
C ALA A 179 -8.85 -17.54 -16.48
N ASP A 180 -9.72 -18.28 -15.78
CA ASP A 180 -11.16 -18.42 -16.11
C ASP A 180 -12.02 -17.81 -14.99
N SER A 181 -11.69 -16.58 -14.56
CA SER A 181 -12.45 -15.89 -13.53
C SER A 181 -13.83 -15.46 -14.03
N TRP A 182 -14.84 -15.60 -13.15
CA TRP A 182 -16.22 -15.21 -13.43
C TRP A 182 -16.56 -13.97 -12.61
N GLY A 183 -16.60 -12.83 -13.25
CA GLY A 183 -17.04 -11.58 -12.65
C GLY A 183 -17.85 -10.76 -13.66
N ARG A 184 -18.60 -9.81 -13.15
CA ARG A 184 -19.38 -8.89 -13.97
C ARG A 184 -18.73 -7.53 -13.99
N ILE A 185 -18.66 -6.90 -15.15
CA ILE A 185 -18.23 -5.51 -15.32
C ILE A 185 -19.50 -4.69 -15.59
N GLN A 186 -19.73 -3.67 -14.80
CA GLN A 186 -20.88 -2.80 -14.88
C GLN A 186 -20.40 -1.36 -15.09
N ILE A 187 -20.84 -0.75 -16.20
CA ILE A 187 -20.58 0.67 -16.48
C ILE A 187 -21.69 1.47 -15.81
N GLU A 188 -21.29 2.32 -14.84
CA GLU A 188 -22.25 3.05 -14.02
C GLU A 188 -22.56 4.42 -14.59
N GLN A 189 -23.82 4.83 -14.44
CA GLN A 189 -24.26 6.19 -14.72
C GLN A 189 -24.24 7.01 -13.43
N PHE A 190 -23.62 8.17 -13.45
CA PHE A 190 -23.49 9.03 -12.28
C PHE A 190 -23.58 10.51 -12.66
N ASP A 191 -23.95 11.35 -11.71
CA ASP A 191 -24.02 12.80 -11.88
C ASP A 191 -22.78 13.46 -11.26
N LEU A 192 -21.84 13.85 -12.12
CA LEU A 192 -20.65 14.61 -11.73
C LEU A 192 -20.50 15.79 -12.71
N LYS A 193 -20.49 16.99 -12.16
CA LYS A 193 -20.37 18.24 -12.92
C LYS A 193 -19.07 18.96 -12.61
N PRO A 194 -18.53 19.80 -13.49
CA PRO A 194 -17.34 20.58 -13.22
C PRO A 194 -17.40 21.44 -11.95
N GLU A 195 -18.57 21.96 -11.60
CA GLU A 195 -18.82 22.74 -10.38
C GLU A 195 -18.74 21.93 -9.09
N ASP A 196 -18.86 20.61 -9.15
CA ASP A 196 -18.68 19.72 -7.99
C ASP A 196 -17.20 19.60 -7.57
N ILE A 197 -16.28 19.97 -8.48
CA ILE A 197 -14.83 19.85 -8.26
C ILE A 197 -14.24 21.26 -8.06
N ARG A 198 -13.88 21.55 -6.81
CA ARG A 198 -13.33 22.88 -6.41
C ARG A 198 -11.85 23.05 -6.75
N MET A 199 -11.13 21.95 -7.00
CA MET A 199 -9.70 22.00 -7.30
C MET A 199 -9.44 21.66 -8.77
N LYS A 200 -8.44 22.32 -9.35
CA LYS A 200 -7.94 22.04 -10.69
C LYS A 200 -6.45 21.71 -10.62
N ARG A 201 -6.06 20.54 -11.13
CA ARG A 201 -4.66 20.19 -11.32
C ARG A 201 -4.07 21.12 -12.39
N LEU A 202 -3.04 21.88 -12.05
CA LEU A 202 -2.35 22.76 -12.97
C LEU A 202 -1.19 22.06 -13.66
N ASP A 203 -0.43 21.26 -12.91
CA ASP A 203 0.76 20.58 -13.38
C ASP A 203 1.04 19.34 -12.54
N PHE A 204 1.90 18.47 -13.03
CA PHE A 204 2.43 17.30 -12.33
C PHE A 204 3.94 17.26 -12.47
N ILE A 205 4.63 17.40 -11.37
CA ILE A 205 6.09 17.30 -11.31
C ILE A 205 6.43 15.95 -10.70
N PRO A 206 6.89 14.96 -11.48
CA PRO A 206 7.27 13.66 -10.95
C PRO A 206 8.44 13.80 -9.98
N PHE A 207 8.39 13.05 -8.88
CA PHE A 207 9.35 13.17 -7.78
C PHE A 207 10.70 12.51 -8.09
N SER A 208 10.76 11.51 -8.97
CA SER A 208 11.99 10.85 -9.40
C SER A 208 12.22 11.02 -10.90
N LYS A 209 13.46 11.35 -11.28
CA LYS A 209 13.85 11.47 -12.70
C LYS A 209 14.00 10.11 -13.40
N ASP A 210 14.26 9.06 -12.65
CA ASP A 210 14.63 7.75 -13.20
C ASP A 210 13.47 6.74 -13.23
N GLY A 211 12.27 7.15 -12.78
CA GLY A 211 11.05 6.34 -12.91
C GLY A 211 10.98 5.09 -12.01
N TYR A 212 12.03 4.76 -11.26
CA TYR A 212 12.03 3.59 -10.38
C TYR A 212 11.29 3.85 -9.08
N ASN A 213 10.23 3.09 -8.84
CA ASN A 213 9.52 3.09 -7.55
C ASN A 213 10.14 2.01 -6.64
N ILE A 214 10.86 2.42 -5.59
CA ILE A 214 11.47 1.48 -4.64
C ILE A 214 10.45 0.52 -3.98
N GLN A 215 9.17 0.90 -3.96
CA GLN A 215 8.10 0.08 -3.39
C GLN A 215 7.75 -1.14 -4.26
N GLU A 216 8.09 -1.10 -5.54
CA GLU A 216 7.84 -2.17 -6.51
C GLU A 216 9.08 -3.06 -6.77
N ALA A 217 10.20 -2.72 -6.13
CA ALA A 217 11.45 -3.43 -6.32
C ALA A 217 11.42 -4.82 -5.66
N ASP A 218 11.75 -5.86 -6.43
CA ASP A 218 11.94 -7.23 -5.92
C ASP A 218 13.20 -7.36 -5.04
N ILE A 219 14.22 -6.55 -5.33
CA ILE A 219 15.50 -6.55 -4.62
C ILE A 219 15.86 -5.12 -4.22
N ILE A 220 16.15 -4.93 -2.95
CA ILE A 220 16.60 -3.62 -2.43
C ILE A 220 17.95 -3.78 -1.75
N VAL A 221 18.90 -2.93 -2.15
CA VAL A 221 20.23 -2.80 -1.54
C VAL A 221 20.26 -1.50 -0.73
N ALA A 222 20.15 -1.59 0.57
CA ALA A 222 19.98 -0.42 1.42
C ALA A 222 21.21 -0.10 2.27
N GLY A 223 21.55 1.20 2.33
CA GLY A 223 22.65 1.70 3.14
C GLY A 223 22.21 2.47 4.39
N GLY A 224 22.97 2.30 5.46
CA GLY A 224 22.86 3.06 6.68
C GLY A 224 24.12 3.87 7.01
N ARG A 225 24.14 4.52 8.18
CA ARG A 225 25.30 5.33 8.64
C ARG A 225 26.60 4.55 8.71
N GLY A 226 26.53 3.21 8.87
CA GLY A 226 27.70 2.33 8.90
C GLY A 226 28.49 2.27 7.59
N MET A 227 27.94 2.79 6.46
CA MET A 227 28.69 2.95 5.21
C MET A 227 29.84 3.96 5.31
N GLY A 228 29.81 4.84 6.30
CA GLY A 228 30.89 5.78 6.63
C GLY A 228 30.95 7.00 5.73
N SER A 229 31.05 6.84 4.40
CA SER A 229 31.16 7.94 3.43
C SER A 229 30.18 7.78 2.26
N LYS A 230 29.98 8.88 1.51
CA LYS A 230 29.16 8.86 0.30
C LYS A 230 29.76 7.96 -0.78
N GLU A 231 31.07 8.00 -0.95
CA GLU A 231 31.79 7.18 -1.92
C GLU A 231 31.60 5.67 -1.65
N ASN A 232 31.55 5.28 -0.37
CA ASN A 232 31.23 3.91 0.02
C ASN A 232 29.76 3.57 -0.29
N PHE A 233 28.86 4.49 0.03
CA PHE A 233 27.44 4.32 -0.25
C PHE A 233 27.19 4.18 -1.77
N ASP A 234 27.87 4.97 -2.58
CA ASP A 234 27.69 4.95 -4.04
C ASP A 234 28.07 3.59 -4.65
N LYS A 235 28.91 2.77 -4.02
CA LYS A 235 29.19 1.40 -4.47
C LYS A 235 28.00 0.44 -4.33
N LEU A 236 27.00 0.79 -3.54
CA LEU A 236 25.76 -0.01 -3.48
C LEU A 236 25.01 -0.01 -4.80
N TYR A 237 25.17 1.02 -5.64
CA TYR A 237 24.59 1.05 -6.99
C TYR A 237 25.23 -0.03 -7.87
N GLU A 238 26.55 -0.26 -7.75
CA GLU A 238 27.22 -1.33 -8.51
C GLU A 238 26.65 -2.72 -8.14
N LEU A 239 26.38 -2.94 -6.85
CA LEU A 239 25.79 -4.19 -6.39
C LEU A 239 24.34 -4.30 -6.83
N ALA A 240 23.55 -3.24 -6.69
CA ALA A 240 22.17 -3.21 -7.13
C ALA A 240 22.03 -3.51 -8.63
N ASP A 241 22.85 -2.86 -9.46
CA ASP A 241 22.89 -3.10 -10.91
C ASP A 241 23.23 -4.56 -11.23
N ALA A 242 24.23 -5.13 -10.53
CA ALA A 242 24.69 -6.51 -10.78
C ALA A 242 23.63 -7.58 -10.45
N ILE A 243 22.71 -7.28 -9.51
CA ILE A 243 21.66 -8.24 -9.08
C ILE A 243 20.24 -7.83 -9.49
N GLY A 244 20.10 -6.75 -10.28
CA GLY A 244 18.79 -6.25 -10.73
C GLY A 244 17.96 -5.63 -9.60
N GLY A 245 18.62 -4.97 -8.64
CA GLY A 245 17.98 -4.34 -7.49
C GLY A 245 17.93 -2.82 -7.58
N VAL A 246 17.32 -2.20 -6.58
CA VAL A 246 17.22 -0.75 -6.39
C VAL A 246 17.92 -0.34 -5.11
N VAL A 247 18.62 0.81 -5.13
CA VAL A 247 19.30 1.33 -3.93
C VAL A 247 18.31 2.08 -3.06
N GLY A 248 18.32 1.74 -1.75
CA GLY A 248 17.56 2.44 -0.72
C GLY A 248 18.46 2.97 0.40
N ALA A 249 17.91 3.79 1.28
CA ALA A 249 18.66 4.29 2.42
C ALA A 249 17.80 4.54 3.65
N THR A 250 18.49 4.57 4.80
CA THR A 250 17.91 5.07 6.04
C THR A 250 17.82 6.60 6.03
N ARG A 251 16.90 7.19 6.77
CA ARG A 251 16.67 8.63 6.89
C ARG A 251 17.96 9.46 7.11
N PRO A 252 18.94 9.07 7.95
CA PRO A 252 20.16 9.85 8.14
C PRO A 252 20.99 10.08 6.87
N LEU A 253 20.93 9.20 5.87
CA LEU A 253 21.65 9.36 4.61
C LEU A 253 20.93 10.30 3.66
N VAL A 254 19.60 10.31 3.70
CA VAL A 254 18.78 11.28 2.97
C VAL A 254 19.01 12.69 3.55
N GLU A 255 19.02 12.85 4.87
CA GLU A 255 19.32 14.12 5.53
C GLU A 255 20.74 14.65 5.22
N LYS A 256 21.69 13.76 4.94
CA LYS A 256 23.04 14.11 4.46
C LYS A 256 23.11 14.41 2.96
N GLY A 257 22.01 14.24 2.21
CA GLY A 257 21.96 14.44 0.77
C GLY A 257 22.71 13.38 -0.04
N TRP A 258 22.93 12.17 0.51
CA TRP A 258 23.60 11.09 -0.22
C TRP A 258 22.68 10.44 -1.25
N ILE A 259 21.37 10.43 -0.97
CA ILE A 259 20.31 9.91 -1.84
C ILE A 259 19.04 10.76 -1.66
N GLU A 260 18.17 10.77 -2.64
CA GLU A 260 16.92 11.54 -2.62
C GLU A 260 15.85 10.90 -1.72
N LEU A 261 14.92 11.72 -1.24
CA LEU A 261 13.83 11.32 -0.34
C LEU A 261 12.96 10.16 -0.85
N PRO A 262 12.64 9.99 -2.15
CA PRO A 262 11.88 8.85 -2.67
C PRO A 262 12.47 7.48 -2.34
N TYR A 263 13.77 7.39 -2.09
CA TYR A 263 14.49 6.15 -1.77
C TYR A 263 14.71 5.95 -0.26
N GLN A 264 14.11 6.81 0.55
CA GLN A 264 14.13 6.63 2.01
C GLN A 264 13.21 5.48 2.41
N VAL A 265 13.76 4.49 3.12
CA VAL A 265 13.01 3.36 3.67
C VAL A 265 12.79 3.55 5.17
N GLY A 266 11.56 3.33 5.63
CA GLY A 266 11.18 3.40 7.04
C GLY A 266 9.85 4.11 7.28
N GLN A 267 9.49 4.30 8.53
CA GLN A 267 8.21 4.88 8.99
C GLN A 267 7.88 6.25 8.36
N THR A 268 8.88 7.11 8.18
CA THR A 268 8.73 8.44 7.58
C THR A 268 9.13 8.48 6.10
N GLY A 269 9.48 7.34 5.52
CA GLY A 269 9.81 7.15 4.12
C GLY A 269 8.84 6.17 3.47
N LYS A 270 9.39 5.28 2.64
CA LYS A 270 8.63 4.25 1.96
C LYS A 270 8.60 2.95 2.79
N THR A 271 7.46 2.28 2.82
CA THR A 271 7.35 0.89 3.24
C THR A 271 7.54 0.02 2.01
N VAL A 272 8.39 -0.99 2.13
CA VAL A 272 8.79 -1.88 1.03
C VAL A 272 8.61 -3.34 1.44
N SER A 273 8.35 -4.21 0.46
CA SER A 273 8.17 -5.65 0.68
C SER A 273 8.89 -6.45 -0.42
N PRO A 274 10.22 -6.27 -0.56
CA PRO A 274 11.01 -6.95 -1.56
C PRO A 274 11.15 -8.45 -1.23
N LYS A 275 11.46 -9.26 -2.23
CA LYS A 275 11.90 -10.65 -2.04
C LYS A 275 13.24 -10.73 -1.31
N LEU A 276 14.11 -9.73 -1.53
CA LEU A 276 15.41 -9.63 -0.89
C LEU A 276 15.74 -8.19 -0.47
N TYR A 277 16.02 -8.01 0.81
CA TYR A 277 16.50 -6.74 1.37
C TYR A 277 17.90 -6.91 1.93
N LEU A 278 18.90 -6.27 1.31
CA LEU A 278 20.29 -6.26 1.76
C LEU A 278 20.54 -4.99 2.59
N ALA A 279 20.81 -5.14 3.88
CA ALA A 279 20.97 -4.03 4.82
C ALA A 279 22.45 -3.82 5.17
N PHE A 280 23.11 -2.83 4.56
CA PHE A 280 24.50 -2.51 4.77
C PHE A 280 24.67 -1.37 5.81
N GLY A 281 25.29 -1.64 6.95
CA GLY A 281 25.58 -0.64 7.97
C GLY A 281 24.34 0.02 8.59
N ILE A 282 23.26 -0.71 8.67
CA ILE A 282 21.99 -0.30 9.27
C ILE A 282 21.91 -0.83 10.69
N SER A 283 21.56 0.03 11.66
CA SER A 283 21.48 -0.35 13.07
C SER A 283 20.24 -1.15 13.44
N GLY A 284 19.13 -0.99 12.70
CA GLY A 284 17.88 -1.69 13.01
C GLY A 284 16.92 -0.92 13.91
N ALA A 285 17.03 0.41 13.98
CA ALA A 285 16.05 1.22 14.70
C ALA A 285 14.62 0.92 14.21
N ILE A 286 13.64 0.86 15.15
CA ILE A 286 12.26 0.47 14.89
C ILE A 286 11.61 1.27 13.75
N GLN A 287 11.98 2.56 13.61
CA GLN A 287 11.48 3.44 12.56
C GLN A 287 11.94 2.98 11.16
N HIS A 288 13.09 2.31 11.05
CA HIS A 288 13.53 1.72 9.79
C HIS A 288 12.91 0.33 9.58
N VAL A 289 12.95 -0.50 10.61
CA VAL A 289 12.43 -1.88 10.56
C VAL A 289 10.95 -1.92 10.20
N SER A 290 10.16 -0.98 10.69
CA SER A 290 8.73 -0.87 10.32
C SER A 290 8.50 -0.67 8.82
N GLY A 291 9.50 -0.18 8.09
CA GLY A 291 9.43 0.00 6.63
C GLY A 291 9.87 -1.22 5.82
N ILE A 292 10.43 -2.26 6.46
CA ILE A 292 10.93 -3.47 5.79
C ILE A 292 10.31 -4.76 6.32
N SER A 293 9.34 -4.66 7.20
CA SER A 293 8.70 -5.81 7.86
C SER A 293 8.00 -6.78 6.89
N GLY A 294 7.70 -6.32 5.69
CA GLY A 294 7.11 -7.11 4.62
C GLY A 294 8.14 -7.81 3.70
N ALA A 295 9.45 -7.64 3.91
CA ALA A 295 10.46 -8.30 3.10
C ALA A 295 10.47 -9.83 3.32
N ASP A 296 10.54 -10.61 2.25
CA ASP A 296 10.60 -12.08 2.35
C ASP A 296 11.93 -12.57 2.96
N THR A 297 13.03 -11.93 2.58
CA THR A 297 14.37 -12.23 3.12
C THR A 297 15.13 -10.94 3.42
N ILE A 298 15.64 -10.82 4.65
CA ILE A 298 16.51 -9.73 5.07
C ILE A 298 17.90 -10.29 5.36
N VAL A 299 18.91 -9.75 4.70
CA VAL A 299 20.32 -10.02 4.97
C VAL A 299 20.95 -8.75 5.56
N ALA A 300 21.45 -8.84 6.77
CA ALA A 300 22.04 -7.70 7.48
C ALA A 300 23.55 -7.81 7.57
N ILE A 301 24.25 -6.74 7.23
CA ILE A 301 25.70 -6.60 7.36
C ILE A 301 25.99 -5.44 8.31
N ASN A 302 26.62 -5.71 9.45
CA ASN A 302 26.99 -4.70 10.42
C ASN A 302 28.23 -5.14 11.21
N ASN A 303 29.10 -4.20 11.57
CA ASN A 303 30.29 -4.47 12.36
C ASN A 303 30.01 -4.59 13.87
N ASP A 304 28.85 -4.10 14.33
CA ASP A 304 28.40 -4.28 15.71
C ASP A 304 27.57 -5.59 15.81
N PRO A 305 28.08 -6.61 16.53
CA PRO A 305 27.38 -7.88 16.71
C PRO A 305 26.06 -7.74 17.49
N ASN A 306 25.86 -6.62 18.20
CA ASN A 306 24.64 -6.34 18.97
C ASN A 306 23.68 -5.42 18.24
N ALA A 307 23.92 -5.10 16.97
CA ALA A 307 23.01 -4.26 16.20
C ALA A 307 21.60 -4.88 16.14
N GLU A 308 20.59 -4.08 16.48
CA GLU A 308 19.17 -4.53 16.53
C GLU A 308 18.70 -5.13 15.20
N ILE A 309 19.29 -4.73 14.06
CA ILE A 309 18.94 -5.25 12.75
C ILE A 309 19.02 -6.77 12.68
N PHE A 310 19.95 -7.40 13.41
CA PHE A 310 20.13 -8.85 13.43
C PHE A 310 18.94 -9.60 14.03
N GLN A 311 18.13 -8.94 14.88
CA GLN A 311 16.92 -9.54 15.44
C GLN A 311 15.79 -9.67 14.41
N HIS A 312 15.90 -8.92 13.31
CA HIS A 312 14.90 -8.86 12.23
C HIS A 312 15.41 -9.51 10.93
N ALA A 313 16.70 -9.87 10.88
CA ALA A 313 17.32 -10.46 9.68
C ALA A 313 17.19 -11.98 9.67
N ASN A 314 16.97 -12.54 8.48
CA ASN A 314 17.04 -13.97 8.24
C ASN A 314 18.49 -14.47 8.22
N TYR A 315 19.39 -13.61 7.73
CA TYR A 315 20.83 -13.88 7.68
C TYR A 315 21.61 -12.65 8.17
N GLY A 316 22.59 -12.86 9.03
CA GLY A 316 23.42 -11.80 9.58
C GLY A 316 24.91 -12.06 9.32
N ILE A 317 25.62 -11.03 8.85
CA ILE A 317 27.08 -11.04 8.68
C ILE A 317 27.65 -9.97 9.61
N VAL A 318 28.42 -10.40 10.63
CA VAL A 318 29.14 -9.49 11.50
C VAL A 318 30.50 -9.19 10.86
N GLY A 319 30.66 -7.98 10.33
CA GLY A 319 31.88 -7.58 9.61
C GLY A 319 31.81 -6.18 9.03
N ASP A 320 32.89 -5.76 8.42
CA ASP A 320 32.96 -4.47 7.73
C ASP A 320 32.12 -4.51 6.46
N CYS A 321 31.24 -3.51 6.30
CA CYS A 321 30.31 -3.42 5.17
C CYS A 321 31.05 -3.36 3.82
N MET A 322 32.21 -2.71 3.77
CA MET A 322 32.95 -2.54 2.53
C MET A 322 33.73 -3.78 2.13
N GLU A 323 34.23 -4.55 3.11
CA GLU A 323 34.87 -5.84 2.87
C GLU A 323 33.85 -6.82 2.28
N VAL A 324 32.67 -6.93 2.91
CA VAL A 324 31.59 -7.82 2.43
C VAL A 324 31.09 -7.39 1.06
N LEU A 325 30.83 -6.09 0.84
CA LEU A 325 30.38 -5.56 -0.42
C LEU A 325 31.37 -5.85 -1.57
N ASN A 326 32.66 -5.59 -1.34
CA ASN A 326 33.70 -5.85 -2.31
C ASN A 326 33.84 -7.35 -2.64
N ASP A 327 33.64 -8.21 -1.65
CA ASP A 327 33.70 -9.66 -1.87
C ASP A 327 32.48 -10.15 -2.67
N MET A 328 31.29 -9.66 -2.36
CA MET A 328 30.08 -9.93 -3.17
C MET A 328 30.26 -9.51 -4.64
N LEU A 329 30.75 -8.30 -4.87
CA LEU A 329 31.00 -7.79 -6.22
C LEU A 329 32.04 -8.61 -7.01
N LYS A 330 33.03 -9.21 -6.34
CA LYS A 330 34.00 -10.13 -7.00
C LYS A 330 33.36 -11.43 -7.46
N HIS A 331 32.40 -11.96 -6.72
CA HIS A 331 31.76 -13.22 -7.04
C HIS A 331 30.60 -13.09 -8.05
N LEU A 332 30.11 -11.87 -8.27
CA LEU A 332 29.07 -11.55 -9.25
C LEU A 332 29.63 -11.18 -10.65
N LYS A 333 30.92 -10.87 -10.73
CA LYS A 333 31.65 -10.63 -11.98
C LYS A 333 32.24 -11.93 -12.52
#